data_6297f252d5c0c6b2c8d628d05c514926
#
_entry.id   6297f252d5c0c6b2c8d628d05c514926
#
_cell.length_a   1.000
_cell.length_b   1.000
_cell.length_c   1.000
_cell.angle_alpha   90.00
_cell.angle_beta   90.00
_cell.angle_gamma   90.00
#
_symmetry.space_group_name_H-M   'P 1'
#
loop_
_entity.id
_entity.type
_entity.pdbx_description
1 polymer ?
#
loop_
_entity_poly.entity_id
_entity_poly.type
_entity_poly.pdbx_seq_one_letter_code
_entity_poly.pdbx_strand_id
1 'polypeptide(L)'
;MGNVFMKKCDDVFKIATEFIAQKKISKDYDFLIVDFHGEITSEKMAMGNLFDGYATLVVGPHPHVPTNDARVLKNGTSYITDAGMCGDYESVIGMNAQNSINRFLKKEAVKHFPANGEASLSGVVVDCDVRNGLAKNIESFIFGGSLNNVN
;
A
#
# COMPACT_ATOMS: atom_id res chain seq x y z
N MET A 1 3.80 -8.85 6.34
CA MET A 1 4.82 -7.79 6.13
C MET A 1 5.92 -8.38 5.26
N GLY A 2 6.42 -7.61 4.27
CA GLY A 2 7.52 -8.04 3.41
C GLY A 2 8.82 -8.30 4.17
N ASN A 3 9.72 -9.07 3.56
CA ASN A 3 10.98 -9.47 4.18
C ASN A 3 12.21 -8.87 3.52
N VAL A 4 12.08 -8.37 2.29
CA VAL A 4 13.21 -7.83 1.52
C VAL A 4 13.51 -6.41 1.98
N PHE A 5 14.74 -6.18 2.43
CA PHE A 5 15.22 -4.94 3.08
C PHE A 5 14.44 -4.51 4.33
N MET A 6 13.67 -5.43 4.91
CA MET A 6 12.92 -5.21 6.13
C MET A 6 13.40 -6.14 7.25
N LYS A 7 12.95 -5.89 8.47
CA LYS A 7 13.22 -6.80 9.59
C LYS A 7 12.58 -8.15 9.29
N LYS A 8 13.38 -9.22 9.33
CA LYS A 8 12.88 -10.58 9.11
C LYS A 8 11.72 -10.92 10.04
N CYS A 9 10.68 -11.48 9.45
CA CYS A 9 9.55 -12.10 10.12
C CYS A 9 9.25 -13.46 9.47
N ASP A 10 8.10 -14.05 9.75
CA ASP A 10 7.69 -15.32 9.15
C ASP A 10 7.63 -15.24 7.62
N ASP A 11 7.75 -16.39 6.96
CA ASP A 11 7.63 -16.50 5.51
C ASP A 11 6.20 -16.14 5.07
N VAL A 12 6.03 -14.89 4.64
CA VAL A 12 4.73 -14.33 4.30
C VAL A 12 4.11 -14.98 3.06
N PHE A 13 4.92 -15.43 2.09
CA PHE A 13 4.40 -16.11 0.90
C PHE A 13 3.90 -17.51 1.22
N LYS A 14 4.58 -18.23 2.11
CA LYS A 14 4.11 -19.51 2.64
C LYS A 14 2.76 -19.34 3.34
N ILE A 15 2.65 -18.39 4.27
CA ILE A 15 1.42 -18.10 5.01
C ILE A 15 0.28 -17.70 4.05
N ALA A 16 0.56 -16.84 3.06
CA ALA A 16 -0.41 -16.43 2.05
C ALA A 16 -0.92 -17.62 1.23
N THR A 17 -0.02 -18.50 0.81
CA THR A 17 -0.37 -19.72 0.05
C THR A 17 -1.25 -20.66 0.87
N GLU A 18 -0.91 -20.88 2.14
CA GLU A 18 -1.70 -21.70 3.07
C GLU A 18 -3.09 -21.09 3.31
N PHE A 19 -3.17 -19.75 3.45
CA PHE A 19 -4.44 -19.04 3.60
C PHE A 19 -5.35 -19.23 2.35
N ILE A 20 -4.82 -19.01 1.15
CA ILE A 20 -5.55 -19.16 -0.12
C ILE A 20 -6.06 -20.60 -0.29
N ALA A 21 -5.27 -21.60 0.14
CA ALA A 21 -5.67 -23.00 0.05
C ALA A 21 -6.85 -23.36 0.99
N GLN A 22 -6.98 -22.67 2.12
CA GLN A 22 -7.96 -22.97 3.15
C GLN A 22 -9.19 -22.08 3.11
N LYS A 23 -9.10 -20.87 2.56
CA LYS A 23 -10.13 -19.83 2.60
C LYS A 23 -10.52 -19.37 1.22
N LYS A 24 -11.80 -19.09 1.03
CA LYS A 24 -12.35 -18.67 -0.27
C LYS A 24 -13.22 -17.44 -0.12
N ILE A 25 -12.96 -16.45 -0.96
CA ILE A 25 -13.82 -15.28 -1.14
C ILE A 25 -15.21 -15.73 -1.60
N SER A 26 -16.24 -15.01 -1.20
CA SER A 26 -17.67 -15.31 -1.37
C SER A 26 -18.19 -16.58 -0.68
N LYS A 27 -17.36 -17.26 0.11
CA LYS A 27 -17.77 -18.41 0.92
C LYS A 27 -17.43 -18.22 2.41
N ASP A 28 -16.17 -17.89 2.70
CA ASP A 28 -15.68 -17.71 4.08
C ASP A 28 -15.72 -16.23 4.49
N TYR A 29 -15.73 -15.32 3.52
CA TYR A 29 -15.82 -13.85 3.68
C TYR A 29 -16.35 -13.22 2.38
N ASP A 30 -16.99 -12.05 2.49
CA ASP A 30 -17.56 -11.33 1.34
C ASP A 30 -16.47 -10.58 0.57
N PHE A 31 -15.53 -9.95 1.29
CA PHE A 31 -14.41 -9.18 0.75
C PHE A 31 -13.12 -9.52 1.48
N LEU A 32 -12.00 -9.48 0.76
CA LEU A 32 -10.66 -9.63 1.33
C LEU A 32 -9.78 -8.46 0.90
N ILE A 33 -9.26 -7.72 1.87
CA ILE A 33 -8.22 -6.73 1.67
C ILE A 33 -6.91 -7.28 2.22
N VAL A 34 -5.89 -7.32 1.39
CA VAL A 34 -4.53 -7.69 1.76
C VAL A 34 -3.68 -6.43 1.86
N ASP A 35 -3.43 -5.97 3.09
CA ASP A 35 -2.50 -4.89 3.38
C ASP A 35 -1.10 -5.48 3.52
N PHE A 36 -0.31 -5.40 2.44
CA PHE A 36 1.02 -5.98 2.35
C PHE A 36 2.10 -4.91 2.53
N HIS A 37 2.39 -4.55 3.77
CA HIS A 37 3.42 -3.57 4.13
C HIS A 37 4.82 -4.08 3.76
N GLY A 38 5.46 -3.48 2.76
CA GLY A 38 6.73 -3.93 2.22
C GLY A 38 7.52 -2.84 1.51
N GLU A 39 8.86 -2.95 1.51
CA GLU A 39 9.75 -1.98 0.88
C GLU A 39 9.84 -2.19 -0.64
N ILE A 40 10.07 -3.42 -1.08
CA ILE A 40 10.38 -3.71 -2.49
C ILE A 40 9.13 -3.89 -3.34
N THR A 41 9.06 -3.17 -4.46
CA THR A 41 7.94 -3.23 -5.42
C THR A 41 7.75 -4.62 -6.01
N SER A 42 8.83 -5.36 -6.29
CA SER A 42 8.74 -6.73 -6.84
C SER A 42 8.07 -7.70 -5.86
N GLU A 43 8.34 -7.60 -4.56
CA GLU A 43 7.70 -8.41 -3.53
C GLU A 43 6.21 -8.08 -3.41
N LYS A 44 5.84 -6.79 -3.48
CA LYS A 44 4.45 -6.33 -3.50
C LYS A 44 3.69 -6.83 -4.73
N MET A 45 4.29 -6.68 -5.92
CA MET A 45 3.68 -7.15 -7.18
C MET A 45 3.54 -8.68 -7.18
N ALA A 46 4.50 -9.41 -6.62
CA ALA A 46 4.42 -10.87 -6.47
C ALA A 46 3.25 -11.26 -5.56
N MET A 47 3.05 -10.54 -4.44
CA MET A 47 1.91 -10.76 -3.54
C MET A 47 0.59 -10.46 -4.24
N GLY A 48 0.49 -9.35 -4.99
CA GLY A 48 -0.67 -9.02 -5.80
C GLY A 48 -1.03 -10.14 -6.79
N ASN A 49 -0.04 -10.66 -7.53
CA ASN A 49 -0.25 -11.76 -8.46
C ASN A 49 -0.61 -13.08 -7.76
N LEU A 50 -0.06 -13.36 -6.57
CA LEU A 50 -0.41 -14.54 -5.78
C LEU A 50 -1.88 -14.53 -5.37
N PHE A 51 -2.40 -13.35 -4.99
CA PHE A 51 -3.80 -13.17 -4.58
C PHE A 51 -4.77 -12.89 -5.74
N ASP A 52 -4.30 -12.86 -7.00
CA ASP A 52 -5.16 -12.54 -8.14
C ASP A 52 -6.29 -13.57 -8.33
N GLY A 53 -7.53 -13.13 -8.15
CA GLY A 53 -8.74 -13.95 -8.12
C GLY A 53 -9.10 -14.49 -6.72
N TYR A 54 -8.31 -14.20 -5.68
CA TYR A 54 -8.53 -14.65 -4.30
C TYR A 54 -8.77 -13.51 -3.32
N ALA A 55 -8.51 -12.27 -3.72
CA ALA A 55 -8.74 -11.09 -2.91
C ALA A 55 -9.48 -10.00 -3.69
N THR A 56 -10.16 -9.10 -2.97
CA THR A 56 -10.76 -7.89 -3.54
C THR A 56 -9.69 -6.87 -3.87
N LEU A 57 -8.74 -6.64 -2.94
CA LEU A 57 -7.68 -5.65 -3.05
C LEU A 57 -6.39 -6.19 -2.43
N VAL A 58 -5.28 -5.95 -3.12
CA VAL A 58 -3.93 -6.01 -2.55
C VAL A 58 -3.31 -4.62 -2.64
N VAL A 59 -2.94 -4.06 -1.49
CA VAL A 59 -2.30 -2.75 -1.37
C VAL A 59 -0.99 -2.89 -0.60
N GLY A 60 0.06 -2.20 -1.06
CA GLY A 60 1.40 -2.36 -0.53
C GLY A 60 1.99 -1.09 0.10
N PRO A 61 1.49 -0.61 1.27
CA PRO A 61 2.05 0.57 1.92
C PRO A 61 3.50 0.33 2.40
N HIS A 62 4.19 1.38 2.75
CA HIS A 62 5.48 1.53 3.40
C HIS A 62 6.28 2.74 2.88
N PRO A 63 6.46 2.94 1.54
CA PRO A 63 7.27 4.06 1.03
C PRO A 63 6.63 5.42 1.27
N HIS A 64 5.34 5.47 1.59
CA HIS A 64 4.56 6.69 1.80
C HIS A 64 4.38 7.54 0.52
N VAL A 65 4.52 6.96 -0.65
CA VAL A 65 4.45 7.66 -1.93
C VAL A 65 3.37 7.01 -2.80
N PRO A 66 2.30 7.74 -3.17
CA PRO A 66 1.25 7.17 -4.02
C PRO A 66 1.82 6.79 -5.38
N THR A 67 1.55 5.55 -5.80
CA THR A 67 2.01 5.03 -7.10
C THR A 67 0.90 5.14 -8.14
N ASN A 68 1.28 5.24 -9.40
CA ASN A 68 0.35 5.39 -10.52
C ASN A 68 0.06 4.06 -11.22
N ASP A 69 -0.05 2.96 -10.46
CA ASP A 69 -0.18 1.61 -11.01
C ASP A 69 -1.47 0.89 -10.56
N ALA A 70 -2.45 1.66 -10.07
CA ALA A 70 -3.77 1.14 -9.71
C ALA A 70 -4.42 0.44 -10.90
N ARG A 71 -4.79 -0.82 -10.74
CA ARG A 71 -5.43 -1.62 -11.80
C ARG A 71 -6.17 -2.82 -11.24
N VAL A 72 -7.11 -3.35 -12.01
CA VAL A 72 -7.67 -4.68 -11.78
C VAL A 72 -6.80 -5.70 -12.52
N LEU A 73 -6.33 -6.72 -11.80
CA LEU A 73 -5.55 -7.82 -12.34
C LEU A 73 -6.43 -8.78 -13.15
N LYS A 74 -5.80 -9.71 -13.87
CA LYS A 74 -6.46 -10.57 -14.85
C LYS A 74 -7.63 -11.38 -14.31
N ASN A 75 -7.53 -11.84 -13.06
CA ASN A 75 -8.55 -12.68 -12.42
C ASN A 75 -9.49 -11.91 -11.47
N GLY A 76 -9.39 -10.55 -11.45
CA GLY A 76 -10.35 -9.68 -10.78
C GLY A 76 -9.93 -9.16 -9.40
N THR A 77 -8.69 -9.32 -8.99
CA THR A 77 -8.17 -8.64 -7.80
C THR A 77 -7.69 -7.23 -8.16
N SER A 78 -8.11 -6.20 -7.43
CA SER A 78 -7.52 -4.87 -7.57
C SER A 78 -6.17 -4.79 -6.88
N TYR A 79 -5.27 -4.01 -7.47
CA TYR A 79 -3.89 -3.86 -6.99
C TYR A 79 -3.39 -2.42 -7.13
N ILE A 80 -2.66 -1.97 -6.13
CA ILE A 80 -1.80 -0.78 -6.18
C ILE A 80 -0.54 -1.02 -5.34
N THR A 81 0.62 -0.59 -5.84
CA THR A 81 1.91 -0.76 -5.15
C THR A 81 1.98 0.03 -3.85
N ASP A 82 1.52 1.27 -3.82
CA ASP A 82 1.38 2.09 -2.61
C ASP A 82 0.25 3.10 -2.80
N ALA A 83 -0.69 3.13 -1.89
CA ALA A 83 -1.79 4.10 -1.89
C ALA A 83 -1.37 5.49 -1.38
N GLY A 84 -0.13 5.65 -0.95
CA GLY A 84 0.40 6.85 -0.34
C GLY A 84 0.14 6.95 1.16
N MET A 85 0.50 8.07 1.74
CA MET A 85 0.27 8.35 3.16
C MET A 85 -0.87 9.36 3.36
N CYS A 86 -1.49 9.33 4.51
CA CYS A 86 -2.33 10.42 5.00
C CYS A 86 -1.45 11.31 5.87
N GLY A 87 -0.94 12.43 5.29
CA GLY A 87 0.02 13.27 5.98
C GLY A 87 0.53 14.44 5.15
N ASP A 88 1.48 15.17 5.74
CA ASP A 88 2.13 16.32 5.12
C ASP A 88 3.14 15.87 4.05
N TYR A 89 2.91 16.22 2.79
CA TYR A 89 3.81 15.93 1.67
C TYR A 89 4.89 17.01 1.45
N GLU A 90 4.81 18.18 2.11
CA GLU A 90 5.93 19.13 2.23
C GLU A 90 6.97 18.66 3.26
N SER A 91 7.29 17.38 3.20
CA SER A 91 8.09 16.64 4.17
C SER A 91 8.98 15.60 3.48
N VAL A 92 9.74 14.85 4.23
CA VAL A 92 10.41 13.64 3.72
C VAL A 92 9.69 12.43 4.28
N ILE A 93 8.82 11.85 3.48
CA ILE A 93 7.97 10.70 3.85
C ILE A 93 7.21 10.87 5.17
N GLY A 94 6.70 12.10 5.43
CA GLY A 94 5.97 12.44 6.65
C GLY A 94 6.83 12.95 7.80
N MET A 95 8.16 13.01 7.64
CA MET A 95 9.07 13.51 8.65
C MET A 95 9.58 14.91 8.29
N ASN A 96 9.88 15.73 9.30
CA ASN A 96 10.40 17.09 9.08
C ASN A 96 11.55 17.11 8.06
N ALA A 97 11.40 17.90 7.00
CA ALA A 97 12.29 17.90 5.84
C ALA A 97 13.73 18.29 6.21
N GLN A 98 13.91 19.40 6.94
CA GLN A 98 15.26 19.87 7.33
C GLN A 98 15.97 18.87 8.24
N ASN A 99 15.22 18.25 9.13
CA ASN A 99 15.72 17.22 10.04
C ASN A 99 16.19 15.97 9.27
N SER A 100 15.39 15.54 8.29
CA SER A 100 15.71 14.40 7.42
C SER A 100 16.94 14.69 6.56
N ILE A 101 17.05 15.89 5.97
CA ILE A 101 18.23 16.32 5.21
C ILE A 101 19.48 16.27 6.09
N ASN A 102 19.41 16.80 7.31
CA ASN A 102 20.55 16.80 8.24
C ASN A 102 21.04 15.39 8.57
N ARG A 103 20.13 14.40 8.67
CA ARG A 103 20.50 12.98 8.86
C ARG A 103 21.30 12.43 7.67
N PHE A 104 20.85 12.68 6.44
CA PHE A 104 21.58 12.25 5.24
C PHE A 104 22.95 12.96 5.10
N LEU A 105 23.04 14.21 5.50
CA LEU A 105 24.29 14.95 5.54
C LEU A 105 25.20 14.57 6.73
N LYS A 106 24.81 13.60 7.56
CA LYS A 106 25.55 13.14 8.75
C LYS A 106 25.91 14.29 9.72
N LYS A 107 25.07 15.32 9.77
CA LYS A 107 25.14 16.37 10.79
C LYS A 107 24.71 15.78 12.13
N GLU A 108 24.99 16.52 13.22
CA GLU A 108 24.68 16.06 14.60
C GLU A 108 23.29 15.42 14.70
N ALA A 109 23.19 14.38 15.54
CA ALA A 109 22.00 13.57 15.69
C ALA A 109 20.80 14.39 16.18
N VAL A 110 20.03 14.90 15.24
CA VAL A 110 18.78 15.59 15.52
C VAL A 110 17.70 14.53 15.72
N LYS A 111 16.92 14.65 16.80
CA LYS A 111 15.78 13.75 17.05
C LYS A 111 14.82 13.80 15.87
N HIS A 112 14.49 12.63 15.32
CA HIS A 112 13.56 12.50 14.23
C HIS A 112 12.13 12.73 14.71
N PHE A 113 11.40 13.65 14.10
CA PHE A 113 10.02 13.97 14.46
C PHE A 113 9.15 14.19 13.19
N PRO A 114 7.84 13.94 13.27
CA PRO A 114 6.93 14.14 12.15
C PRO A 114 6.90 15.58 11.67
N ALA A 115 6.58 15.77 10.40
CA ALA A 115 6.14 17.05 9.87
C ALA A 115 4.75 17.42 10.45
N ASN A 116 4.42 18.70 10.47
CA ASN A 116 3.20 19.24 11.06
C ASN A 116 2.48 20.24 10.15
N GLY A 117 2.73 20.20 8.85
CA GLY A 117 2.07 20.99 7.83
C GLY A 117 0.69 20.44 7.47
N GLU A 118 0.11 21.00 6.40
CA GLU A 118 -1.20 20.57 5.90
C GLU A 118 -1.16 19.15 5.35
N ALA A 119 -2.06 18.30 5.80
CA ALA A 119 -2.10 16.90 5.40
C ALA A 119 -2.90 16.69 4.12
N SER A 120 -2.39 15.82 3.22
CA SER A 120 -3.15 15.21 2.14
C SER A 120 -3.73 13.88 2.60
N LEU A 121 -4.96 13.57 2.17
CA LEU A 121 -5.57 12.26 2.29
C LEU A 121 -5.34 11.51 0.97
N SER A 122 -4.59 10.41 1.02
CA SER A 122 -4.32 9.56 -0.14
C SER A 122 -4.93 8.16 0.05
N GLY A 123 -5.47 7.58 -1.02
CA GLY A 123 -6.13 6.30 -0.92
C GLY A 123 -6.64 5.75 -2.25
N VAL A 124 -7.41 4.68 -2.15
CA VAL A 124 -8.09 4.06 -3.31
C VAL A 124 -9.57 3.83 -3.02
N VAL A 125 -10.37 3.89 -4.08
CA VAL A 125 -11.78 3.43 -4.08
C VAL A 125 -11.85 2.20 -4.97
N VAL A 126 -12.50 1.15 -4.49
CA VAL A 126 -12.66 -0.10 -5.22
C VAL A 126 -14.14 -0.44 -5.37
N ASP A 127 -14.58 -0.56 -6.62
CA ASP A 127 -15.89 -1.11 -6.94
C ASP A 127 -15.77 -2.62 -7.09
N CYS A 128 -16.61 -3.38 -6.38
CA CYS A 128 -16.56 -4.84 -6.41
C CYS A 128 -17.94 -5.47 -6.69
N ASP A 129 -17.92 -6.70 -7.21
CA ASP A 129 -19.12 -7.48 -7.36
C ASP A 129 -19.45 -8.20 -6.05
N VAL A 130 -20.58 -7.84 -5.44
CA VAL A 130 -21.03 -8.39 -4.16
C VAL A 130 -21.31 -9.92 -4.20
N ARG A 131 -21.42 -10.50 -5.40
CA ARG A 131 -21.68 -11.94 -5.55
C ARG A 131 -20.42 -12.79 -5.42
N ASN A 132 -19.27 -12.24 -5.76
CA ASN A 132 -17.99 -12.96 -5.77
C ASN A 132 -16.86 -12.23 -5.04
N GLY A 133 -17.09 -10.98 -4.57
CA GLY A 133 -16.13 -10.17 -3.85
C GLY A 133 -14.96 -9.63 -4.68
N LEU A 134 -14.93 -9.87 -6.00
CA LEU A 134 -13.85 -9.43 -6.87
C LEU A 134 -14.07 -8.01 -7.38
N ALA A 135 -12.98 -7.32 -7.67
CA ALA A 135 -13.01 -5.95 -8.13
C ALA A 135 -13.46 -5.83 -9.59
N LYS A 136 -14.23 -4.77 -9.88
CA LYS A 136 -14.60 -4.32 -11.22
C LYS A 136 -13.82 -3.09 -11.65
N ASN A 137 -13.49 -2.22 -10.67
CA ASN A 137 -12.75 -1.00 -10.88
C ASN A 137 -11.91 -0.67 -9.65
N ILE A 138 -10.84 0.10 -9.84
CA ILE A 138 -10.05 0.73 -8.78
C ILE A 138 -9.62 2.12 -9.26
N GLU A 139 -9.79 3.11 -8.41
CA GLU A 139 -9.36 4.49 -8.65
C GLU A 139 -8.54 4.99 -7.45
N SER A 140 -7.37 5.57 -7.72
CA SER A 140 -6.62 6.29 -6.70
C SER A 140 -7.14 7.72 -6.56
N PHE A 141 -7.12 8.25 -5.34
CA PHE A 141 -7.47 9.64 -5.09
C PHE A 141 -6.47 10.28 -4.12
N ILE A 142 -6.33 11.60 -4.27
CA ILE A 142 -5.60 12.45 -3.34
C ILE A 142 -6.47 13.67 -3.08
N PHE A 143 -6.62 14.04 -1.82
CA PHE A 143 -7.45 15.18 -1.41
C PHE A 143 -6.72 16.03 -0.37
N GLY A 144 -6.70 17.37 -0.59
CA GLY A 144 -6.10 18.35 0.32
C GLY A 144 -4.56 18.37 0.28
N GLY A 145 -3.97 19.23 1.08
CA GLY A 145 -2.53 19.38 1.21
C GLY A 145 -1.83 19.88 -0.05
N SER A 146 -0.54 19.56 -0.19
CA SER A 146 0.33 20.04 -1.25
C SER A 146 0.31 19.19 -2.52
N LEU A 147 -0.21 17.95 -2.47
CA LEU A 147 -0.40 17.16 -3.67
C LEU A 147 -1.69 17.56 -4.38
N ASN A 148 -1.57 18.05 -5.60
CA ASN A 148 -2.73 18.34 -6.42
C ASN A 148 -3.43 17.06 -6.86
N ASN A 149 -4.77 17.07 -6.85
CA ASN A 149 -5.54 16.00 -7.47
C ASN A 149 -5.14 15.91 -8.95
N VAL A 150 -4.53 14.80 -9.30
CA VAL A 150 -4.39 14.39 -10.71
C VAL A 150 -5.67 13.63 -11.01
N ASN A 151 -6.66 14.37 -11.59
CA ASN A 151 -7.88 13.78 -12.13
C ASN A 151 -7.58 13.09 -13.48
#